data_50257e6025727756662ceb02c227a82b
#
_entry.id   50257e6025727756662ceb02c227a82b
#
_cell.length_a   1.000
_cell.length_b   1.000
_cell.length_c   1.000
_cell.angle_alpha   90.00
_cell.angle_beta   90.00
_cell.angle_gamma   90.00
#
_symmetry.space_group_name_H-M   'P 1'
#
loop_
_entity.id
_entity.type
_entity.pdbx_description
1 polymer ?
#
loop_
_entity_poly.entity_id
_entity_poly.type
_entity_poly.pdbx_seq_one_letter_code
_entity_poly.pdbx_strand_id
1 'polypeptide(L)'
;MCIRDRPLAARTLAETKKYDAIICLGCLLRGDTAHYDVIVNEVTRGIGQSAQETGVPHAFGVLTCENLEQAIDRAGLKMGNKGFEAALAAVEMANLKQVVVGRSSVVVRGKARRSRVTKSQGRAKPRR
;
A
#
# COMPACT_ATOMS: atom_id res chain seq x y z
N MET A 1 -13.91 0.78 14.94
CA MET A 1 -14.20 0.44 13.53
C MET A 1 -14.16 -1.08 13.39
N CYS A 2 -15.27 -1.70 12.98
CA CYS A 2 -15.36 -3.13 12.77
C CYS A 2 -14.65 -3.53 11.46
N ILE A 3 -14.16 -4.77 11.35
CA ILE A 3 -13.58 -5.29 10.10
C ILE A 3 -14.59 -5.16 8.93
N ARG A 4 -15.87 -5.30 9.21
CA ARG A 4 -16.98 -5.14 8.25
C ARG A 4 -16.99 -3.76 7.58
N ASP A 5 -16.48 -2.73 8.24
CA ASP A 5 -16.50 -1.35 7.72
C ASP A 5 -15.28 -1.06 6.81
N ARG A 6 -14.35 -1.99 6.68
CA ARG A 6 -13.14 -1.85 5.85
C ARG A 6 -13.44 -1.55 4.37
N PRO A 7 -14.39 -2.22 3.71
CA PRO A 7 -14.72 -1.91 2.31
C PRO A 7 -15.15 -0.47 2.11
N LEU A 8 -15.99 0.07 3.00
CA LEU A 8 -16.42 1.46 2.94
C LEU A 8 -15.25 2.44 3.15
N ALA A 9 -14.40 2.17 4.13
CA ALA A 9 -13.22 3.00 4.38
C ALA A 9 -12.25 2.97 3.19
N ALA A 10 -12.01 1.80 2.61
CA ALA A 10 -11.16 1.65 1.42
C ALA A 10 -11.72 2.41 0.22
N ARG A 11 -13.02 2.30 -0.02
CA ARG A 11 -13.72 3.05 -1.07
C ARG A 11 -13.61 4.56 -0.87
N THR A 12 -13.89 5.04 0.33
CA THR A 12 -13.80 6.47 0.66
C THR A 12 -12.39 7.02 0.40
N LEU A 13 -11.35 6.28 0.79
CA LEU A 13 -9.96 6.67 0.52
C LEU A 13 -9.67 6.69 -1.00
N ALA A 14 -10.11 5.68 -1.73
CA ALA A 14 -9.89 5.57 -3.17
C ALA A 14 -10.59 6.69 -3.95
N GLU A 15 -11.80 7.07 -3.55
CA GLU A 15 -12.57 8.16 -4.18
C GLU A 15 -11.92 9.54 -4.01
N THR A 16 -11.06 9.72 -3.00
CA THR A 16 -10.27 10.97 -2.86
C THR A 16 -9.28 11.19 -4.00
N LYS A 17 -8.92 10.15 -4.75
CA LYS A 17 -7.90 10.15 -5.83
C LYS A 17 -6.52 10.63 -5.38
N LYS A 18 -6.26 10.63 -4.07
CA LYS A 18 -4.97 11.03 -3.48
C LYS A 18 -3.98 9.88 -3.38
N TYR A 19 -4.45 8.64 -3.54
CA TYR A 19 -3.66 7.43 -3.33
C TYR A 19 -3.64 6.60 -4.61
N ASP A 20 -2.48 6.07 -4.95
CA ASP A 20 -2.28 5.20 -6.12
C ASP A 20 -2.66 3.74 -5.85
N ALA A 21 -2.68 3.34 -4.60
CA ALA A 21 -3.17 2.04 -4.11
C ALA A 21 -3.64 2.14 -2.67
N ILE A 22 -4.50 1.20 -2.25
CA ILE A 22 -5.00 1.05 -0.88
C ILE A 22 -4.55 -0.31 -0.36
N ILE A 23 -4.03 -0.37 0.86
CA ILE A 23 -3.68 -1.63 1.52
C ILE A 23 -4.71 -1.92 2.61
N CYS A 24 -5.45 -3.02 2.47
CA CYS A 24 -6.47 -3.45 3.41
C CYS A 24 -5.90 -4.52 4.34
N LEU A 25 -5.58 -4.14 5.57
CA LEU A 25 -5.05 -5.07 6.58
C LEU A 25 -6.11 -5.42 7.63
N GLY A 26 -6.09 -6.66 8.09
CA GLY A 26 -6.97 -7.14 9.15
C GLY A 26 -6.73 -8.59 9.47
N CYS A 27 -7.42 -9.08 10.49
CA CYS A 27 -7.43 -10.50 10.84
C CYS A 27 -8.84 -10.91 11.27
N LEU A 28 -9.32 -11.99 10.69
CA LEU A 28 -10.57 -12.66 11.04
C LEU A 28 -10.24 -14.05 11.55
N LEU A 29 -10.65 -14.33 12.77
CA LEU A 29 -10.55 -15.66 13.38
C LEU A 29 -11.93 -16.29 13.42
N ARG A 30 -11.99 -17.57 13.07
CA ARG A 30 -13.23 -18.34 13.15
C ARG A 30 -13.66 -18.48 14.60
N GLY A 31 -14.90 -18.12 14.88
CA GLY A 31 -15.59 -18.40 16.12
C GLY A 31 -16.55 -19.60 15.97
N ASP A 32 -17.39 -19.80 16.97
CA ASP A 32 -18.28 -20.96 17.07
C ASP A 32 -19.50 -20.89 16.13
N THR A 33 -19.73 -19.76 15.49
CA THR A 33 -20.93 -19.53 14.68
C THR A 33 -20.59 -19.27 13.21
N ALA A 34 -21.58 -19.42 12.34
CA ALA A 34 -21.48 -19.09 10.92
C ALA A 34 -21.24 -17.60 10.63
N HIS A 35 -21.23 -16.75 11.64
CA HIS A 35 -20.98 -15.32 11.50
C HIS A 35 -19.63 -15.02 10.84
N TYR A 36 -18.61 -15.83 11.10
CA TYR A 36 -17.30 -15.72 10.44
C TYR A 36 -17.42 -15.77 8.92
N ASP A 37 -18.14 -16.75 8.38
CA ASP A 37 -18.26 -16.93 6.93
C ASP A 37 -18.99 -15.75 6.28
N VAL A 38 -20.02 -15.22 6.93
CA VAL A 38 -20.73 -14.02 6.48
C VAL A 38 -19.80 -12.82 6.41
N ILE A 39 -19.02 -12.58 7.46
CA ILE A 39 -18.11 -11.43 7.52
C ILE A 39 -16.95 -11.58 6.53
N VAL A 40 -16.35 -12.76 6.41
CA VAL A 40 -15.27 -13.01 5.45
C VAL A 40 -15.73 -12.72 4.02
N ASN A 41 -16.90 -13.25 3.64
CA ASN A 41 -17.45 -13.07 2.32
C ASN A 41 -17.74 -11.59 2.01
N GLU A 42 -18.39 -10.88 2.92
CA GLU A 42 -18.74 -9.47 2.72
C GLU A 42 -17.50 -8.56 2.66
N VAL A 43 -16.52 -8.78 3.53
CA VAL A 43 -15.27 -8.00 3.52
C VAL A 43 -14.49 -8.23 2.24
N THR A 44 -14.32 -9.49 1.84
CA THR A 44 -13.56 -9.85 0.63
C THR A 44 -14.24 -9.30 -0.62
N ARG A 45 -15.55 -9.54 -0.76
CA ARG A 45 -16.34 -9.05 -1.88
C ARG A 45 -16.32 -7.52 -1.95
N GLY A 46 -16.56 -6.86 -0.83
CA GLY A 46 -16.66 -5.41 -0.77
C GLY A 46 -15.33 -4.71 -1.09
N ILE A 47 -14.18 -5.23 -0.66
CA ILE A 47 -12.85 -4.71 -1.01
C ILE A 47 -12.59 -4.89 -2.51
N GLY A 48 -12.87 -6.08 -3.06
CA GLY A 48 -12.71 -6.35 -4.48
C GLY A 48 -13.61 -5.49 -5.36
N GLN A 49 -14.87 -5.32 -4.98
CA GLN A 49 -15.82 -4.45 -5.68
C GLN A 49 -15.37 -2.99 -5.66
N SER A 50 -14.94 -2.49 -4.50
CA SER A 50 -14.40 -1.13 -4.37
C SER A 50 -13.22 -0.88 -5.32
N ALA A 51 -12.29 -1.84 -5.43
CA ALA A 51 -11.16 -1.73 -6.33
C ALA A 51 -11.60 -1.62 -7.80
N GLN A 52 -12.56 -2.44 -8.22
CA GLN A 52 -13.09 -2.44 -9.60
C GLN A 52 -13.85 -1.14 -9.92
N GLU A 53 -14.70 -0.67 -9.03
CA GLU A 53 -15.52 0.51 -9.24
C GLU A 53 -14.72 1.82 -9.21
N THR A 54 -13.72 1.91 -8.32
CA THR A 54 -12.88 3.12 -8.20
C THR A 54 -11.69 3.12 -9.16
N GLY A 55 -11.33 1.96 -9.69
CA GLY A 55 -10.13 1.76 -10.50
C GLY A 55 -8.83 2.00 -9.73
N VAL A 56 -8.86 2.09 -8.39
CA VAL A 56 -7.68 2.16 -7.53
C VAL A 56 -7.37 0.76 -7.01
N PRO A 57 -6.14 0.25 -7.15
CA PRO A 57 -5.78 -1.07 -6.63
C PRO A 57 -6.00 -1.17 -5.12
N HIS A 58 -6.64 -2.24 -4.67
CA HIS A 58 -6.81 -2.57 -3.26
C HIS A 58 -6.07 -3.87 -2.95
N ALA A 59 -4.94 -3.77 -2.30
CA ALA A 59 -4.18 -4.95 -1.90
C ALA A 59 -4.81 -5.59 -0.66
N PHE A 60 -5.13 -6.88 -0.77
CA PHE A 60 -5.84 -7.64 0.25
C PHE A 60 -4.85 -8.32 1.20
N GLY A 61 -4.66 -7.74 2.38
CA GLY A 61 -3.85 -8.29 3.46
C GLY A 61 -4.69 -8.67 4.69
N VAL A 62 -5.96 -9.06 4.48
CA VAL A 62 -6.82 -9.54 5.55
C VAL A 62 -6.60 -11.04 5.74
N LEU A 63 -6.14 -11.40 6.93
CA LEU A 63 -5.99 -12.80 7.33
C LEU A 63 -7.36 -13.40 7.65
N THR A 64 -7.62 -14.60 7.12
CA THR A 64 -8.82 -15.39 7.38
C THR A 64 -8.35 -16.75 7.90
N CYS A 65 -8.44 -16.97 9.20
CA CYS A 65 -7.80 -18.08 9.87
C CYS A 65 -8.79 -18.82 10.78
N GLU A 66 -8.59 -20.12 10.93
CA GLU A 66 -9.40 -20.95 11.81
C GLU A 66 -9.05 -20.70 13.31
N ASN A 67 -7.79 -20.34 13.58
CA ASN A 67 -7.29 -20.14 14.93
C ASN A 67 -6.17 -19.09 14.98
N LEU A 68 -5.77 -18.75 16.20
CA LEU A 68 -4.74 -17.73 16.44
C LEU A 68 -3.34 -18.15 15.93
N GLU A 69 -3.00 -19.43 16.03
CA GLU A 69 -1.70 -19.94 15.57
C GLU A 69 -1.53 -19.69 14.07
N GLN A 70 -2.53 -20.02 13.27
CA GLN A 70 -2.52 -19.72 11.83
C GLN A 70 -2.36 -18.23 11.55
N ALA A 71 -3.01 -17.37 12.34
CA ALA A 71 -2.91 -15.94 12.16
C ALA A 71 -1.49 -15.42 12.45
N ILE A 72 -0.87 -15.88 13.52
CA ILE A 72 0.50 -15.52 13.90
C ILE A 72 1.49 -16.01 12.84
N ASP A 73 1.36 -17.25 12.37
CA ASP A 73 2.23 -17.82 11.33
C ASP A 73 2.18 -16.99 10.04
N ARG A 74 1.00 -16.52 9.63
CA ARG A 74 0.80 -15.70 8.42
C ARG A 74 1.10 -14.22 8.62
N ALA A 75 1.22 -13.77 9.87
CA ALA A 75 1.63 -12.40 10.19
C ALA A 75 3.15 -12.21 10.20
N GLY A 76 3.93 -13.25 9.90
CA GLY A 76 5.38 -13.15 9.74
C GLY A 76 6.22 -14.15 10.51
N LEU A 77 5.59 -15.21 11.09
CA LEU A 77 6.35 -16.22 11.83
C LEU A 77 6.87 -17.33 10.89
N LYS A 78 6.06 -18.34 10.54
CA LYS A 78 6.51 -19.49 9.74
C LYS A 78 6.09 -19.43 8.27
N MET A 79 4.90 -18.90 8.00
CA MET A 79 4.26 -18.97 6.69
C MET A 79 4.32 -17.64 5.91
N GLY A 80 5.40 -16.88 6.10
CA GLY A 80 5.58 -15.58 5.49
C GLY A 80 4.75 -14.48 6.15
N ASN A 81 4.76 -13.28 5.58
CA ASN A 81 4.04 -12.12 6.08
C ASN A 81 3.04 -11.62 5.03
N LYS A 82 1.76 -11.92 5.21
CA LYS A 82 0.71 -11.53 4.27
C LYS A 82 0.49 -10.02 4.18
N GLY A 83 0.82 -9.28 5.23
CA GLY A 83 0.82 -7.82 5.20
C GLY A 83 1.93 -7.27 4.30
N PHE A 84 3.12 -7.87 4.36
CA PHE A 84 4.23 -7.52 3.49
C PHE A 84 3.93 -7.87 2.01
N GLU A 85 3.38 -9.06 1.76
CA GLU A 85 2.96 -9.47 0.40
C GLU A 85 1.90 -8.51 -0.17
N ALA A 86 0.93 -8.11 0.64
CA ALA A 86 -0.06 -7.12 0.24
C ALA A 86 0.57 -5.75 -0.08
N ALA A 87 1.59 -5.33 0.68
CA ALA A 87 2.31 -4.09 0.40
C ALA A 87 3.07 -4.16 -0.93
N LEU A 88 3.74 -5.27 -1.22
CA LEU A 88 4.40 -5.48 -2.51
C LEU A 88 3.39 -5.45 -3.67
N ALA A 89 2.28 -6.17 -3.54
CA ALA A 89 1.23 -6.18 -4.55
C ALA A 89 0.64 -4.77 -4.79
N ALA A 90 0.49 -3.96 -3.73
CA ALA A 90 0.04 -2.58 -3.88
C ALA A 90 0.99 -1.75 -4.74
N VAL A 91 2.31 -1.86 -4.49
CA VAL A 91 3.34 -1.14 -5.25
C VAL A 91 3.36 -1.61 -6.71
N GLU A 92 3.33 -2.92 -6.94
CA GLU A 92 3.32 -3.50 -8.29
C GLU A 92 2.10 -3.04 -9.09
N MET A 93 0.91 -3.10 -8.50
CA MET A 93 -0.33 -2.69 -9.16
C MET A 93 -0.40 -1.17 -9.41
N ALA A 94 0.12 -0.35 -8.50
CA ALA A 94 0.21 1.09 -8.70
C ALA A 94 1.13 1.42 -9.89
N ASN A 95 2.30 0.78 -9.97
CA ASN A 95 3.24 0.95 -11.08
C ASN A 95 2.67 0.43 -12.40
N LEU A 96 2.10 -0.78 -12.41
CA LEU A 96 1.47 -1.34 -13.60
C LEU A 96 0.39 -0.41 -14.16
N LYS A 97 -0.45 0.12 -13.30
CA LYS A 97 -1.50 1.06 -13.70
C LYS A 97 -0.92 2.33 -14.33
N GLN A 98 0.15 2.89 -13.78
CA GLN A 98 0.82 4.06 -14.33
C GLN A 98 1.39 3.77 -15.73
N VAL A 99 2.03 2.62 -15.91
CA VAL A 99 2.60 2.22 -17.20
C VAL A 99 1.50 2.00 -18.24
N VAL A 100 0.44 1.24 -17.89
CA VAL A 100 -0.64 0.88 -18.83
C VAL A 100 -1.48 2.10 -19.22
N VAL A 101 -1.75 3.01 -18.29
CA VAL A 101 -2.56 4.21 -18.55
C VAL A 101 -1.73 5.34 -19.17
N GLY A 102 -0.41 5.14 -19.39
CA GLY A 102 0.44 6.12 -20.06
C GLY A 102 0.78 7.36 -19.21
N ARG A 103 0.63 7.27 -17.89
CA ARG A 103 1.20 8.29 -17.00
C ARG A 103 2.69 8.03 -16.90
N SER A 104 3.44 8.70 -17.79
CA SER A 104 4.89 8.69 -17.82
C SER A 104 5.52 8.83 -16.43
N SER A 105 6.40 7.85 -16.15
CA SER A 105 7.58 7.93 -15.29
C SER A 105 7.45 8.74 -14.00
N VAL A 106 7.31 8.04 -12.90
CA VAL A 106 7.90 8.50 -11.64
C VAL A 106 9.43 8.47 -11.82
N VAL A 107 9.99 9.57 -12.33
CA VAL A 107 11.40 9.86 -12.14
C VAL A 107 11.58 9.98 -10.64
N VAL A 108 12.25 9.01 -10.04
CA VAL A 108 12.83 9.16 -8.70
C VAL A 108 13.85 10.29 -8.83
N ARG A 109 13.43 11.52 -8.60
CA ARG A 109 14.31 12.67 -8.46
C ARG A 109 15.06 12.50 -7.14
N GLY A 110 16.12 11.70 -7.18
CA GLY A 110 17.19 11.82 -6.21
C GLY A 110 17.68 13.26 -6.29
N LYS A 111 17.36 14.07 -5.27
CA LYS A 111 17.98 15.39 -5.07
C LYS A 111 19.48 15.17 -4.88
N ALA A 112 20.25 15.15 -5.97
CA ALA A 112 21.69 15.34 -5.91
C ALA A 112 21.92 16.74 -5.37
N ARG A 113 22.31 16.82 -4.13
CA ARG A 113 22.75 18.04 -3.44
C ARG A 113 24.05 18.49 -4.09
N ARG A 114 23.97 19.33 -5.12
CA ARG A 114 25.14 20.00 -5.66
C ARG A 114 25.67 20.94 -4.59
N SER A 115 26.76 20.56 -3.94
CA SER A 115 27.60 21.45 -3.15
C SER A 115 28.20 22.49 -4.08
N ARG A 116 27.77 23.74 -3.95
CA ARG A 116 28.46 24.87 -4.55
C ARG A 116 29.82 25.05 -3.86
N VAL A 117 30.88 24.59 -4.50
CA VAL A 117 32.21 25.01 -4.16
C VAL A 117 32.40 26.42 -4.71
N THR A 118 32.37 27.41 -3.84
CA THR A 118 32.73 28.80 -4.16
C THR A 118 34.26 28.88 -4.30
N LYS A 119 34.77 28.98 -5.52
CA LYS A 119 36.15 29.38 -5.77
C LYS A 119 36.28 30.86 -5.44
N SER A 120 36.94 31.19 -4.34
CA SER A 120 37.43 32.53 -4.06
C SER A 120 38.66 32.79 -4.96
N GLN A 121 38.51 33.64 -5.96
CA GLN A 121 39.64 34.19 -6.69
C GLN A 121 40.30 35.26 -5.86
N GLY A 122 41.47 34.98 -5.33
CA GLY A 122 42.36 35.97 -4.77
C GLY A 122 42.94 36.88 -5.85
N ARG A 123 42.56 38.12 -5.80
CA ARG A 123 43.06 39.18 -6.66
C ARG A 123 44.34 39.77 -6.02
N ALA A 124 45.49 39.40 -6.53
CA ALA A 124 46.76 40.03 -6.13
C ALA A 124 46.85 41.46 -6.71
N LYS A 125 47.15 42.43 -5.85
CA LYS A 125 47.46 43.81 -6.23
C LYS A 125 48.98 43.95 -6.48
N PRO A 126 49.46 44.60 -7.52
CA PRO A 126 50.88 44.89 -7.66
C PRO A 126 51.28 46.11 -6.81
N ARG A 127 52.41 45.99 -6.16
CA ARG A 127 53.11 47.10 -5.49
C ARG A 127 54.01 47.82 -6.49
N ARG A 128 53.92 49.13 -6.43
CA ARG A 128 55.02 50.05 -6.91
C ARG A 128 56.03 50.25 -5.81
#